data_5290bacb2728d6af2cc3b062f05e59c7
#
_entry.id   5290bacb2728d6af2cc3b062f05e59c7
#
_cell.length_a   1.000
_cell.length_b   1.000
_cell.length_c   1.000
_cell.angle_alpha   90.00
_cell.angle_beta   90.00
_cell.angle_gamma   90.00
#
_symmetry.space_group_name_H-M   'P 1'
#
loop_
_entity.id
_entity.type
_entity.pdbx_description
1 polymer ?
#
loop_
_entity_poly.entity_id
_entity_poly.type
_entity_poly.pdbx_seq_one_letter_code
_entity_poly.pdbx_strand_id
1 'polypeptide(L)'
;MKLFETSKQYSLKKSIYINLRWIGTIGQFISVYLVYFYFNFNFNFLYSNIIIAIGVISNLYLIFIYKKTQLSDRSALIYLFIDIIQLSGLLYLTGGIINPFVIFLIIPSVFASSNLSFRTNSLLVLITSISIIFLTFYSQELPEPLNDHFHVSPYYYYSIPLALIIALLFLNYFAIIFGA
;
A
#
# COMPACT_ATOMS: atom_id res chain seq x y z
N MET A 1 29.02 34.18 1.42
CA MET A 1 28.58 33.40 2.57
C MET A 1 27.82 32.20 1.99
N LYS A 2 28.52 31.10 1.67
CA LYS A 2 27.87 29.86 1.15
C LYS A 2 27.27 29.15 2.35
N LEU A 3 25.96 29.24 2.49
CA LEU A 3 25.21 28.41 3.40
C LEU A 3 25.44 26.94 3.01
N PHE A 4 25.87 26.17 3.97
CA PHE A 4 26.05 24.72 3.86
C PHE A 4 24.69 24.09 3.48
N GLU A 5 24.48 23.86 2.21
CA GLU A 5 23.56 22.82 1.78
C GLU A 5 24.17 21.48 2.20
N THR A 6 23.88 21.06 3.41
CA THR A 6 24.00 19.65 3.79
C THR A 6 23.11 18.90 2.80
N SER A 7 23.73 18.21 1.85
CA SER A 7 23.02 17.35 0.91
C SER A 7 22.24 16.30 1.76
N LYS A 8 20.95 16.57 1.96
CA LYS A 8 20.05 15.64 2.68
C LYS A 8 20.11 14.33 1.90
N GLN A 9 20.82 13.34 2.44
CA GLN A 9 20.90 12.01 1.83
C GLN A 9 19.57 11.32 2.02
N TYR A 10 18.72 11.41 1.02
CA TYR A 10 17.44 10.68 1.00
C TYR A 10 17.70 9.18 0.92
N SER A 11 17.46 8.52 2.03
CA SER A 11 17.68 7.08 2.14
C SER A 11 16.76 6.47 3.18
N LEU A 12 16.33 5.24 2.91
CA LEU A 12 15.44 4.50 3.76
C LEU A 12 16.23 3.43 4.50
N LYS A 13 16.12 3.35 5.84
CA LYS A 13 16.71 2.27 6.61
C LYS A 13 16.09 0.93 6.22
N LYS A 14 16.89 0.04 5.62
CA LYS A 14 16.47 -1.28 5.14
C LYS A 14 15.76 -2.10 6.24
N SER A 15 16.30 -2.13 7.46
CA SER A 15 15.75 -2.93 8.56
C SER A 15 14.34 -2.49 8.97
N ILE A 16 14.11 -1.17 9.06
CA ILE A 16 12.79 -0.62 9.41
C ILE A 16 11.77 -0.97 8.32
N TYR A 17 12.18 -0.83 7.06
CA TYR A 17 11.31 -1.12 5.93
C TYR A 17 10.96 -2.62 5.83
N ILE A 18 11.92 -3.51 6.03
CA ILE A 18 11.68 -4.95 6.08
C ILE A 18 10.66 -5.31 7.17
N ASN A 19 10.81 -4.77 8.37
CA ASN A 19 9.89 -5.02 9.47
C ASN A 19 8.46 -4.52 9.14
N LEU A 20 8.36 -3.32 8.56
CA LEU A 20 7.06 -2.77 8.13
C LEU A 20 6.38 -3.69 7.10
N ARG A 21 7.14 -4.19 6.13
CA ARG A 21 6.63 -5.13 5.12
C ARG A 21 6.18 -6.47 5.74
N TRP A 22 6.93 -7.00 6.72
CA TRP A 22 6.49 -8.21 7.43
C TRP A 22 5.19 -7.99 8.18
N ILE A 23 5.04 -6.87 8.90
CA ILE A 23 3.79 -6.53 9.59
C ILE A 23 2.63 -6.47 8.58
N GLY A 24 2.82 -5.79 7.45
CA GLY A 24 1.81 -5.71 6.39
C GLY A 24 1.45 -7.08 5.80
N THR A 25 2.44 -7.88 5.45
CA THR A 25 2.25 -9.22 4.85
C THR A 25 1.57 -10.18 5.82
N ILE A 26 1.97 -10.19 7.10
CA ILE A 26 1.32 -11.00 8.13
C ILE A 26 -0.13 -10.55 8.32
N GLY A 27 -0.39 -9.23 8.36
CA GLY A 27 -1.73 -8.69 8.45
C GLY A 27 -2.62 -9.12 7.27
N GLN A 28 -2.10 -9.05 6.04
CA GLN A 28 -2.80 -9.52 4.83
C GLN A 28 -3.11 -11.01 4.91
N PHE A 29 -2.13 -11.83 5.31
CA PHE A 29 -2.31 -13.26 5.47
C PHE A 29 -3.42 -13.57 6.49
N ILE A 30 -3.33 -13.01 7.70
CA ILE A 30 -4.34 -13.21 8.75
C ILE A 30 -5.72 -12.78 8.26
N SER A 31 -5.84 -11.61 7.62
CA SER A 31 -7.11 -11.08 7.13
C SER A 31 -7.74 -11.99 6.08
N VAL A 32 -6.97 -12.44 5.09
CA VAL A 32 -7.44 -13.32 4.00
C VAL A 32 -7.91 -14.66 4.57
N TYR A 33 -7.14 -15.27 5.50
CA TYR A 33 -7.50 -16.55 6.10
C TYR A 33 -8.70 -16.45 7.04
N LEU A 34 -8.78 -15.39 7.83
CA LEU A 34 -9.89 -15.14 8.73
C LEU A 34 -11.20 -14.94 7.94
N VAL A 35 -11.15 -14.14 6.88
CA VAL A 35 -12.31 -13.85 6.03
C VAL A 35 -12.76 -15.12 5.29
N TYR A 36 -11.84 -15.94 4.79
CA TYR A 36 -12.15 -17.14 4.04
C TYR A 36 -12.67 -18.28 4.96
N PHE A 37 -11.96 -18.60 6.05
CA PHE A 37 -12.26 -19.77 6.87
C PHE A 37 -13.23 -19.51 8.03
N TYR A 38 -13.19 -18.31 8.62
CA TYR A 38 -14.03 -18.01 9.77
C TYR A 38 -15.34 -17.33 9.35
N PHE A 39 -15.28 -16.36 8.46
CA PHE A 39 -16.49 -15.68 7.96
C PHE A 39 -17.13 -16.39 6.76
N ASN A 40 -16.48 -17.42 6.18
CA ASN A 40 -16.95 -18.17 5.02
C ASN A 40 -17.31 -17.27 3.82
N PHE A 41 -16.52 -16.22 3.56
CA PHE A 41 -16.72 -15.34 2.44
C PHE A 41 -16.17 -15.97 1.16
N ASN A 42 -16.92 -15.81 0.07
CA ASN A 42 -16.52 -16.34 -1.23
C ASN A 42 -15.72 -15.32 -2.02
N PHE A 43 -14.44 -15.61 -2.24
CA PHE A 43 -13.55 -14.84 -3.11
C PHE A 43 -12.43 -15.74 -3.64
N ASN A 44 -11.62 -15.21 -4.56
CA ASN A 44 -10.57 -16.00 -5.20
C ASN A 44 -9.36 -16.22 -4.27
N PHE A 45 -9.51 -17.19 -3.34
CA PHE A 45 -8.52 -17.51 -2.31
C PHE A 45 -7.14 -17.86 -2.89
N LEU A 46 -7.10 -18.63 -4.00
CA LEU A 46 -5.85 -19.03 -4.63
C LEU A 46 -5.04 -17.81 -5.13
N TYR A 47 -5.68 -16.92 -5.90
CA TYR A 47 -5.00 -15.73 -6.41
C TYR A 47 -4.60 -14.77 -5.29
N SER A 48 -5.40 -14.64 -4.25
CA SER A 48 -5.04 -13.84 -3.06
C SER A 48 -3.75 -14.36 -2.40
N ASN A 49 -3.62 -15.69 -2.25
CA ASN A 49 -2.39 -16.28 -1.72
C ASN A 49 -1.18 -16.09 -2.65
N ILE A 50 -1.36 -16.17 -3.97
CA ILE A 50 -0.29 -15.90 -4.94
C ILE A 50 0.21 -14.45 -4.79
N ILE A 51 -0.69 -13.48 -4.66
CA ILE A 51 -0.34 -12.07 -4.48
C ILE A 51 0.42 -11.86 -3.16
N ILE A 52 -0.03 -12.47 -2.07
CA ILE A 52 0.69 -12.42 -0.78
C ILE A 52 2.08 -13.07 -0.91
N ALA A 53 2.18 -14.20 -1.58
CA ALA A 53 3.47 -14.88 -1.82
C ALA A 53 4.46 -14.02 -2.61
N ILE A 54 4.01 -13.23 -3.59
CA ILE A 54 4.85 -12.25 -4.31
C ILE A 54 5.42 -11.22 -3.33
N GLY A 55 4.61 -10.73 -2.38
CA GLY A 55 5.06 -9.82 -1.33
C GLY A 55 6.14 -10.44 -0.44
N VAL A 56 5.93 -11.70 0.00
CA VAL A 56 6.92 -12.47 0.77
C VAL A 56 8.22 -12.64 0.01
N ILE A 57 8.16 -13.10 -1.24
CA ILE A 57 9.35 -13.33 -2.10
C ILE A 57 10.11 -12.02 -2.30
N SER A 58 9.41 -10.92 -2.58
CA SER A 58 10.02 -9.60 -2.72
C SER A 58 10.73 -9.15 -1.42
N ASN A 59 10.15 -9.45 -0.25
CA ASN A 59 10.78 -9.13 1.03
C ASN A 59 12.00 -10.00 1.32
N LEU A 60 11.94 -11.30 1.01
CA LEU A 60 13.08 -12.22 1.12
C LEU A 60 14.22 -11.80 0.18
N TYR A 61 13.90 -11.37 -1.04
CA TYR A 61 14.90 -10.82 -1.97
C TYR A 61 15.60 -9.61 -1.37
N LEU A 62 14.85 -8.69 -0.76
CA LEU A 62 15.40 -7.51 -0.08
C LEU A 62 16.32 -7.92 1.09
N ILE A 63 15.97 -8.96 1.85
CA ILE A 63 16.74 -9.45 2.99
C ILE A 63 18.07 -10.04 2.54
N PHE A 64 18.02 -11.00 1.62
CA PHE A 64 19.16 -11.86 1.29
C PHE A 64 20.05 -11.33 0.17
N ILE A 65 19.47 -10.66 -0.82
CA ILE A 65 20.18 -10.26 -2.05
C ILE A 65 20.62 -8.80 -2.00
N TYR A 66 19.82 -7.92 -1.43
CA TYR A 66 20.17 -6.51 -1.34
C TYR A 66 21.19 -6.25 -0.21
N LYS A 67 22.47 -6.10 -0.58
CA LYS A 67 23.60 -6.06 0.38
C LYS A 67 23.73 -4.75 1.16
N LYS A 68 23.16 -3.63 0.68
CA LYS A 68 23.27 -2.32 1.34
C LYS A 68 22.35 -2.23 2.57
N THR A 69 22.79 -1.51 3.60
CA THR A 69 22.03 -1.27 4.83
C THR A 69 20.95 -0.20 4.67
N GLN A 70 21.06 0.62 3.63
CA GLN A 70 20.11 1.66 3.30
C GLN A 70 19.67 1.52 1.84
N LEU A 71 18.40 1.75 1.58
CA LEU A 71 17.86 1.85 0.23
C LEU A 71 18.06 3.28 -0.28
N SER A 72 18.68 3.39 -1.46
CA SER A 72 18.71 4.67 -2.18
C SER A 72 17.30 5.08 -2.60
N ASP A 73 17.10 6.36 -2.87
CA ASP A 73 15.82 6.93 -3.32
C ASP A 73 15.17 6.11 -4.46
N ARG A 74 15.96 5.73 -5.47
CA ARG A 74 15.49 4.86 -6.57
C ARG A 74 15.08 3.46 -6.12
N SER A 75 15.89 2.83 -5.29
CA SER A 75 15.57 1.47 -4.80
C SER A 75 14.33 1.48 -3.94
N ALA A 76 14.20 2.47 -3.07
CA ALA A 76 13.03 2.66 -2.23
C ALA A 76 11.75 2.88 -3.08
N LEU A 77 11.83 3.71 -4.13
CA LEU A 77 10.72 3.91 -5.08
C LEU A 77 10.25 2.58 -5.67
N ILE A 78 11.16 1.74 -6.16
CA ILE A 78 10.80 0.46 -6.79
C ILE A 78 10.10 -0.47 -5.80
N TYR A 79 10.63 -0.61 -4.59
CA TYR A 79 10.02 -1.51 -3.60
C TYR A 79 8.67 -0.99 -3.10
N LEU A 80 8.53 0.31 -2.84
CA LEU A 80 7.26 0.91 -2.44
C LEU A 80 6.22 0.85 -3.57
N PHE A 81 6.65 1.00 -4.82
CA PHE A 81 5.79 0.77 -5.99
C PHE A 81 5.28 -0.68 -6.03
N ILE A 82 6.16 -1.67 -5.82
CA ILE A 82 5.78 -3.08 -5.75
C ILE A 82 4.76 -3.30 -4.63
N ASP A 83 4.93 -2.68 -3.48
CA ASP A 83 3.99 -2.79 -2.36
C ASP A 83 2.61 -2.21 -2.71
N ILE A 84 2.55 -1.04 -3.38
CA ILE A 84 1.30 -0.45 -3.84
C ILE A 84 0.59 -1.37 -4.85
N ILE A 85 1.32 -1.90 -5.83
CA ILE A 85 0.74 -2.80 -6.84
C ILE A 85 0.27 -4.12 -6.22
N GLN A 86 1.07 -4.70 -5.34
CA GLN A 86 0.73 -5.94 -4.63
C GLN A 86 -0.54 -5.77 -3.80
N LEU A 87 -0.65 -4.70 -3.01
CA LEU A 87 -1.83 -4.43 -2.21
C LEU A 87 -3.04 -4.08 -3.09
N SER A 88 -2.85 -3.31 -4.17
CA SER A 88 -3.91 -3.01 -5.14
C SER A 88 -4.46 -4.29 -5.80
N GLY A 89 -3.59 -5.24 -6.14
CA GLY A 89 -3.99 -6.53 -6.68
C GLY A 89 -4.82 -7.34 -5.68
N LEU A 90 -4.44 -7.35 -4.40
CA LEU A 90 -5.22 -8.02 -3.36
C LEU A 90 -6.59 -7.35 -3.16
N LEU A 91 -6.63 -6.02 -3.10
CA LEU A 91 -7.87 -5.25 -3.00
C LEU A 91 -8.77 -5.47 -4.21
N TYR A 92 -8.20 -5.53 -5.44
CA TYR A 92 -8.95 -5.83 -6.65
C TYR A 92 -9.74 -7.14 -6.55
N LEU A 93 -9.16 -8.18 -5.94
CA LEU A 93 -9.80 -9.50 -5.74
C LEU A 93 -10.81 -9.51 -4.60
N THR A 94 -10.81 -8.50 -3.73
CA THR A 94 -11.54 -8.51 -2.46
C THR A 94 -12.46 -7.31 -2.26
N GLY A 95 -12.98 -6.73 -3.34
CA GLY A 95 -14.01 -5.69 -3.28
C GLY A 95 -13.52 -4.26 -3.60
N GLY A 96 -12.27 -4.11 -4.01
CA GLY A 96 -11.72 -2.84 -4.50
C GLY A 96 -11.83 -1.70 -3.50
N ILE A 97 -12.45 -0.61 -3.94
CA ILE A 97 -12.56 0.62 -3.14
C ILE A 97 -13.48 0.47 -1.90
N ILE A 98 -14.40 -0.48 -1.92
CA ILE A 98 -15.33 -0.73 -0.81
C ILE A 98 -14.68 -1.59 0.28
N ASN A 99 -13.58 -2.25 -0.02
CA ASN A 99 -12.85 -3.02 0.96
C ASN A 99 -12.28 -2.09 2.06
N PRO A 100 -12.59 -2.30 3.35
CA PRO A 100 -12.11 -1.42 4.43
C PRO A 100 -10.58 -1.34 4.54
N PHE A 101 -9.86 -2.35 4.05
CA PHE A 101 -8.40 -2.35 4.03
C PHE A 101 -7.79 -1.44 2.96
N VAL A 102 -8.59 -0.81 2.10
CA VAL A 102 -8.11 0.15 1.10
C VAL A 102 -7.34 1.32 1.72
N ILE A 103 -7.63 1.67 2.97
CA ILE A 103 -6.90 2.70 3.72
C ILE A 103 -5.39 2.43 3.80
N PHE A 104 -4.97 1.16 3.81
CA PHE A 104 -3.56 0.81 3.87
C PHE A 104 -2.79 1.13 2.58
N LEU A 105 -3.48 1.41 1.48
CA LEU A 105 -2.86 1.78 0.21
C LEU A 105 -2.11 3.12 0.28
N ILE A 106 -2.49 3.99 1.22
CA ILE A 106 -1.82 5.28 1.38
C ILE A 106 -0.50 5.19 2.18
N ILE A 107 -0.30 4.11 2.97
CA ILE A 107 0.86 3.96 3.86
C ILE A 107 2.21 4.06 3.15
N PRO A 108 2.46 3.39 2.00
CA PRO A 108 3.74 3.49 1.31
C PRO A 108 4.10 4.93 0.92
N SER A 109 3.13 5.71 0.45
CA SER A 109 3.35 7.12 0.07
C SER A 109 3.61 8.00 1.28
N VAL A 110 2.85 7.84 2.36
CA VAL A 110 3.05 8.61 3.60
C VAL A 110 4.42 8.28 4.21
N PHE A 111 4.82 7.01 4.20
CA PHE A 111 6.14 6.59 4.68
C PHE A 111 7.28 7.17 3.83
N ALA A 112 7.08 7.28 2.52
CA ALA A 112 8.05 7.90 1.61
C ALA A 112 8.26 9.39 1.87
N SER A 113 7.21 10.10 2.28
CA SER A 113 7.21 11.56 2.37
C SER A 113 8.23 12.13 3.36
N SER A 114 8.52 11.41 4.45
CA SER A 114 9.50 11.80 5.46
C SER A 114 10.93 11.31 5.17
N ASN A 115 11.11 10.36 4.25
CA ASN A 115 12.39 9.67 4.05
C ASN A 115 13.01 9.85 2.66
N LEU A 116 12.19 10.14 1.64
CA LEU A 116 12.60 10.17 0.24
C LEU A 116 12.53 11.57 -0.37
N SER A 117 13.11 11.71 -1.57
CA SER A 117 13.09 12.99 -2.29
C SER A 117 11.65 13.39 -2.66
N PHE A 118 11.42 14.68 -2.79
CA PHE A 118 10.12 15.22 -3.21
C PHE A 118 9.62 14.61 -4.53
N ARG A 119 10.53 14.40 -5.49
CA ARG A 119 10.17 13.77 -6.78
C ARG A 119 9.68 12.35 -6.62
N THR A 120 10.41 11.54 -5.85
CA THR A 120 10.06 10.15 -5.57
C THR A 120 8.75 10.06 -4.80
N ASN A 121 8.56 10.92 -3.81
CA ASN A 121 7.31 10.96 -3.05
C ASN A 121 6.13 11.38 -3.94
N SER A 122 6.27 12.40 -4.77
CA SER A 122 5.22 12.84 -5.70
C SER A 122 4.82 11.75 -6.69
N LEU A 123 5.78 10.96 -7.18
CA LEU A 123 5.50 9.80 -8.03
C LEU A 123 4.68 8.75 -7.28
N LEU A 124 5.03 8.43 -6.04
CA LEU A 124 4.29 7.45 -5.23
C LEU A 124 2.88 7.94 -4.91
N VAL A 125 2.70 9.23 -4.60
CA VAL A 125 1.37 9.84 -4.42
C VAL A 125 0.53 9.71 -5.68
N LEU A 126 1.12 9.98 -6.85
CA LEU A 126 0.44 9.84 -8.14
C LEU A 126 0.03 8.38 -8.40
N ILE A 127 0.95 7.43 -8.19
CA ILE A 127 0.69 5.99 -8.37
C ILE A 127 -0.42 5.51 -7.42
N THR A 128 -0.37 5.91 -6.16
CA THR A 128 -1.41 5.58 -5.17
C THR A 128 -2.77 6.16 -5.58
N SER A 129 -2.80 7.41 -6.06
CA SER A 129 -4.04 8.03 -6.55
C SER A 129 -4.61 7.31 -7.76
N ILE A 130 -3.76 6.93 -8.72
CA ILE A 130 -4.17 6.12 -9.89
C ILE A 130 -4.72 4.77 -9.43
N SER A 131 -4.08 4.10 -8.46
CA SER A 131 -4.54 2.83 -7.91
C SER A 131 -5.92 2.97 -7.24
N ILE A 132 -6.14 4.02 -6.46
CA ILE A 132 -7.45 4.32 -5.85
C ILE A 132 -8.52 4.51 -6.92
N ILE A 133 -8.24 5.32 -7.95
CA ILE A 133 -9.15 5.56 -9.07
C ILE A 133 -9.43 4.25 -9.82
N PHE A 134 -8.39 3.47 -10.11
CA PHE A 134 -8.54 2.17 -10.78
C PHE A 134 -9.46 1.24 -9.98
N LEU A 135 -9.23 1.09 -8.67
CA LEU A 135 -10.04 0.24 -7.79
C LEU A 135 -11.49 0.72 -7.65
N THR A 136 -11.76 2.00 -7.92
CA THR A 136 -13.13 2.56 -7.92
C THR A 136 -13.95 2.02 -9.09
N PHE A 137 -13.32 1.88 -10.26
CA PHE A 137 -14.03 1.48 -11.49
C PHE A 137 -13.84 0.00 -11.85
N TYR A 138 -12.74 -0.61 -11.39
CA TYR A 138 -12.35 -1.96 -11.76
C TYR A 138 -11.98 -2.73 -10.49
N SER A 139 -12.91 -3.59 -10.05
CA SER A 139 -12.66 -4.54 -8.96
C SER A 139 -13.64 -5.71 -9.08
N GLN A 140 -13.28 -6.83 -8.46
CA GLN A 140 -14.26 -7.89 -8.22
C GLN A 140 -15.23 -7.42 -7.13
N GLU A 141 -16.39 -8.07 -7.07
CA GLU A 141 -17.39 -7.79 -6.04
C GLU A 141 -16.81 -7.98 -4.64
N LEU A 142 -17.37 -7.24 -3.68
CA LEU A 142 -17.01 -7.42 -2.29
C LEU A 142 -17.35 -8.85 -1.88
N PRO A 143 -16.40 -9.59 -1.26
CA PRO A 143 -16.71 -10.92 -0.76
C PRO A 143 -17.90 -10.88 0.21
N GLU A 144 -18.85 -11.77 0.00
CA GLU A 144 -20.08 -11.89 0.80
C GLU A 144 -20.17 -13.26 1.45
N PRO A 145 -20.83 -13.39 2.61
CA PRO A 145 -21.23 -14.69 3.15
C PRO A 145 -22.19 -15.39 2.17
N LEU A 146 -22.15 -16.71 2.13
CA LEU A 146 -22.95 -17.51 1.19
C LEU A 146 -24.48 -17.27 1.26
N ASN A 147 -24.97 -16.69 2.35
CA ASN A 147 -26.41 -16.53 2.62
C ASN A 147 -26.89 -15.09 2.76
N ASP A 148 -26.00 -14.09 2.63
CA ASP A 148 -26.35 -12.67 2.80
C ASP A 148 -25.77 -11.82 1.67
N HIS A 149 -26.56 -10.84 1.19
CA HIS A 149 -26.14 -9.85 0.19
C HIS A 149 -25.98 -8.47 0.83
N PHE A 150 -24.78 -7.95 0.81
CA PHE A 150 -24.52 -6.59 1.26
C PHE A 150 -24.89 -5.55 0.19
N HIS A 151 -25.90 -4.75 0.45
CA HIS A 151 -26.22 -3.61 -0.41
C HIS A 151 -25.37 -2.39 -0.01
N VAL A 152 -24.33 -2.11 -0.80
CA VAL A 152 -23.53 -0.89 -0.64
C VAL A 152 -24.19 0.23 -1.43
N SER A 153 -24.52 1.34 -0.76
CA SER A 153 -25.06 2.51 -1.44
C SER A 153 -24.09 3.05 -2.50
N PRO A 154 -24.56 3.43 -3.70
CA PRO A 154 -23.72 3.99 -4.77
C PRO A 154 -22.88 5.20 -4.33
N TYR A 155 -23.32 5.95 -3.33
CA TYR A 155 -22.57 7.09 -2.79
C TYR A 155 -21.21 6.73 -2.21
N TYR A 156 -21.03 5.50 -1.68
CA TYR A 156 -19.76 5.05 -1.13
C TYR A 156 -18.69 4.87 -2.21
N TYR A 157 -19.07 4.51 -3.43
CA TYR A 157 -18.13 4.38 -4.56
C TYR A 157 -17.47 5.71 -4.96
N TYR A 158 -18.07 6.84 -4.60
CA TYR A 158 -17.51 8.16 -4.87
C TYR A 158 -16.92 8.82 -3.60
N SER A 159 -17.55 8.63 -2.45
CA SER A 159 -17.13 9.26 -1.21
C SER A 159 -15.85 8.65 -0.65
N ILE A 160 -15.66 7.33 -0.74
CA ILE A 160 -14.47 6.65 -0.23
C ILE A 160 -13.21 7.07 -1.00
N PRO A 161 -13.13 7.00 -2.34
CA PRO A 161 -11.93 7.44 -3.06
C PRO A 161 -11.63 8.92 -2.86
N LEU A 162 -12.65 9.78 -2.78
CA LEU A 162 -12.47 11.20 -2.49
C LEU A 162 -11.83 11.40 -1.11
N ALA A 163 -12.37 10.74 -0.07
CA ALA A 163 -11.83 10.80 1.29
C ALA A 163 -10.39 10.27 1.36
N LEU A 164 -10.08 9.18 0.65
CA LEU A 164 -8.75 8.61 0.62
C LEU A 164 -7.74 9.52 -0.07
N ILE A 165 -8.09 10.16 -1.19
CA ILE A 165 -7.21 11.11 -1.87
C ILE A 165 -6.96 12.33 -1.00
N ILE A 166 -7.98 12.86 -0.32
CA ILE A 166 -7.81 13.97 0.63
C ILE A 166 -6.89 13.56 1.78
N ALA A 167 -7.12 12.38 2.38
CA ALA A 167 -6.29 11.85 3.45
C ALA A 167 -4.84 11.62 2.98
N LEU A 168 -4.63 11.08 1.78
CA LEU A 168 -3.32 10.88 1.17
C LEU A 168 -2.55 12.20 1.06
N LEU A 169 -3.17 13.23 0.49
CA LEU A 169 -2.55 14.54 0.30
C LEU A 169 -2.27 15.22 1.64
N PHE A 170 -3.23 15.17 2.57
CA PHE A 170 -3.07 15.76 3.90
C PHE A 170 -1.95 15.09 4.70
N LEU A 171 -1.94 13.76 4.77
CA LEU A 171 -0.92 13.02 5.53
C LEU A 171 0.46 13.17 4.91
N ASN A 172 0.59 13.20 3.58
CA ASN A 172 1.86 13.48 2.92
C ASN A 172 2.36 14.89 3.21
N TYR A 173 1.50 15.90 3.12
CA TYR A 173 1.86 17.28 3.46
C TYR A 173 2.34 17.39 4.92
N PHE A 174 1.59 16.79 5.84
CA PHE A 174 1.93 16.77 7.26
C PHE A 174 3.27 16.07 7.50
N ALA A 175 3.50 14.90 6.90
CA ALA A 175 4.72 14.13 7.07
C ALA A 175 5.96 14.85 6.47
N ILE A 176 5.79 15.63 5.40
CA ILE A 176 6.88 16.46 4.85
C ILE A 176 7.26 17.59 5.83
N ILE A 177 6.28 18.24 6.45
CA ILE A 177 6.54 19.38 7.35
C ILE A 177 7.12 18.93 8.68
N PHE A 178 6.57 17.88 9.27
CA PHE A 178 6.93 17.43 10.62
C PHE A 178 7.94 16.28 10.64
N GLY A 179 8.23 15.65 9.50
CA GLY A 179 9.24 14.59 9.37
C GLY A 179 10.62 15.11 8.95
N ALA A 180 10.79 16.42 8.79
CA ALA A 180 12.03 17.07 8.33
C ALA A 180 13.02 17.32 9.47
#